data_ed3d31d084a1175e9064d076e8e9a480
#
_entry.id   ed3d31d084a1175e9064d076e8e9a480
#
_cell.length_a   1.000
_cell.length_b   1.000
_cell.length_c   1.000
_cell.angle_alpha   90.00
_cell.angle_beta   90.00
_cell.angle_gamma   90.00
#
_symmetry.space_group_name_H-M   'P 1'
#
loop_
_entity.id
_entity.type
_entity.pdbx_description
1 polymer ?
#
loop_
_entity_poly.entity_id
_entity_poly.type
_entity_poly.pdbx_seq_one_letter_code
_entity_poly.pdbx_strand_id
1 'polypeptide(L)'
;METLEHFYSRIITWDNLVERGYFNITKDKGAKNSISIFDNPYAKYDSLFAGYFNLKGLVQNKSAYTEVKNSVNNLNVNKLHSTLPIIYTIPKDKNTRRPFKYPNFFSYCVLINELVSNETKNEIIEAFINNKHSMSKFFGYNPYNFEVTHRMQDFILIGHSHFFKTDFSTFYPSFYTHAIAWLTMGKKVAKDNRSTTHLGNRLDRLIELEQDNETHGIPTGNLITNIIIEYAMTFFDSELENALKETTVDFYRYVDDIYFGYSTSEDLLKIKKALQNLAVKYDLELNNKKVTKISYNEINRSSKLINYLIHIMLQQMKSF
;
A
#
# COMPACT_ATOMS: atom_id res chain seq x y z
N MET A 1 14.38 13.68 14.63
CA MET A 1 13.65 13.03 13.52
C MET A 1 12.78 11.95 14.14
N GLU A 2 11.50 11.86 13.79
CA GLU A 2 10.59 10.83 14.30
C GLU A 2 11.09 9.45 13.85
N THR A 3 11.04 8.42 14.73
CA THR A 3 11.37 7.04 14.34
C THR A 3 10.24 6.45 13.50
N LEU A 4 10.54 5.50 12.62
CA LEU A 4 9.50 4.81 11.82
C LEU A 4 8.49 4.08 12.70
N GLU A 5 8.94 3.50 13.80
CA GLU A 5 8.07 2.84 14.77
C GLU A 5 7.06 3.81 15.38
N HIS A 6 7.51 4.99 15.81
CA HIS A 6 6.61 6.03 16.33
C HIS A 6 5.64 6.52 15.26
N PHE A 7 6.14 6.72 14.03
CA PHE A 7 5.33 7.10 12.88
C PHE A 7 4.18 6.12 12.63
N TYR A 8 4.47 4.81 12.52
CA TYR A 8 3.43 3.80 12.29
C TYR A 8 2.51 3.62 13.50
N SER A 9 3.05 3.70 14.71
CA SER A 9 2.26 3.61 15.93
C SER A 9 1.19 4.69 16.03
N ARG A 10 1.43 5.85 15.44
CA ARG A 10 0.50 6.97 15.34
C ARG A 10 -0.54 6.80 14.22
N ILE A 11 -0.15 6.16 13.11
CA ILE A 11 -1.07 5.86 12.01
C ILE A 11 -2.06 4.77 12.40
N ILE A 12 -1.59 3.67 13.01
CA ILE A 12 -2.41 2.51 13.39
C ILE A 12 -2.99 2.77 14.77
N THR A 13 -3.99 3.64 14.84
CA THR A 13 -4.78 3.94 16.04
C THR A 13 -6.25 3.97 15.71
N TRP A 14 -7.10 3.64 16.69
CA TRP A 14 -8.56 3.72 16.54
C TRP A 14 -8.99 5.08 15.97
N ASP A 15 -8.52 6.16 16.58
CA ASP A 15 -8.94 7.52 16.25
C ASP A 15 -8.58 7.87 14.81
N ASN A 16 -7.35 7.62 14.39
CA ASN A 16 -6.91 7.90 13.03
C ASN A 16 -7.62 7.01 11.99
N LEU A 17 -7.77 5.71 12.28
CA LEU A 17 -8.42 4.78 11.36
C LEU A 17 -9.92 5.04 11.22
N VAL A 18 -10.61 5.52 12.27
CA VAL A 18 -12.01 5.94 12.18
C VAL A 18 -12.12 7.31 11.54
N GLU A 19 -11.42 8.32 12.08
CA GLU A 19 -11.59 9.71 11.63
C GLU A 19 -11.21 9.90 10.17
N ARG A 20 -10.10 9.31 9.77
CA ARG A 20 -9.44 9.57 8.47
C ARG A 20 -9.34 8.36 7.57
N GLY A 21 -9.41 7.16 8.14
CA GLY A 21 -9.16 5.94 7.42
C GLY A 21 -10.37 5.41 6.66
N TYR A 22 -11.58 5.62 7.17
CA TYR A 22 -12.78 5.05 6.55
C TYR A 22 -13.05 5.60 5.14
N PHE A 23 -12.90 6.92 4.94
CA PHE A 23 -13.02 7.58 3.65
C PHE A 23 -11.64 8.04 3.15
N ASN A 24 -10.80 7.12 2.73
CA ASN A 24 -9.44 7.41 2.28
C ASN A 24 -9.36 7.52 0.74
N ILE A 25 -10.15 8.40 0.15
CA ILE A 25 -10.04 8.71 -1.28
C ILE A 25 -9.11 9.92 -1.44
N THR A 26 -7.95 9.70 -2.02
CA THR A 26 -6.98 10.75 -2.29
C THR A 26 -7.44 11.66 -3.43
N LYS A 27 -7.22 12.97 -3.29
CA LYS A 27 -7.44 13.95 -4.35
C LYS A 27 -6.58 13.64 -5.58
N ASP A 28 -7.19 13.85 -6.73
CA ASP A 28 -6.46 13.89 -7.98
C ASP A 28 -5.51 15.10 -8.03
N LYS A 29 -4.43 14.99 -8.81
CA LYS A 29 -3.27 15.89 -8.87
C LYS A 29 -3.53 17.35 -9.23
N GLY A 30 -4.80 17.77 -9.35
CA GLY A 30 -5.18 19.11 -9.87
C GLY A 30 -5.42 20.21 -8.84
N ALA A 31 -5.50 19.93 -7.54
CA ALA A 31 -5.83 20.97 -6.55
C ALA A 31 -4.57 21.67 -6.01
N LYS A 32 -4.25 22.81 -6.63
CA LYS A 32 -3.10 23.68 -6.30
C LYS A 32 -3.25 24.51 -4.99
N ASN A 33 -4.11 24.21 -4.09
CA ASN A 33 -4.20 24.98 -2.83
C ASN A 33 -3.38 24.28 -1.75
N SER A 34 -2.11 24.63 -1.72
CA SER A 34 -1.15 24.28 -0.68
C SER A 34 -1.41 25.12 0.59
N ILE A 35 -2.18 24.59 1.50
CA ILE A 35 -1.90 24.87 2.90
C ILE A 35 -0.59 24.17 3.21
N SER A 36 0.36 24.87 3.81
CA SER A 36 1.70 24.37 4.08
C SER A 36 1.65 22.96 4.66
N ILE A 37 2.18 22.01 3.91
CA ILE A 37 2.27 20.59 4.28
C ILE A 37 3.09 20.39 5.56
N PHE A 38 3.86 21.42 5.96
CA PHE A 38 4.74 21.41 7.13
C PHE A 38 3.99 21.58 8.46
N ASP A 39 2.84 22.24 8.45
CA ASP A 39 2.11 22.56 9.67
C ASP A 39 1.04 21.52 10.04
N ASN A 40 0.65 20.63 9.12
CA ASN A 40 -0.29 19.57 9.37
C ASN A 40 0.12 18.30 8.66
N PRO A 41 0.67 17.29 9.38
CA PRO A 41 1.06 16.01 8.78
C PRO A 41 -0.12 15.27 8.13
N TYR A 42 -1.34 15.69 8.39
CA TYR A 42 -2.58 15.15 7.83
C TYR A 42 -3.17 16.00 6.70
N ALA A 43 -2.61 17.18 6.39
CA ALA A 43 -3.17 18.10 5.39
C ALA A 43 -3.29 17.48 3.99
N LYS A 44 -2.49 16.46 3.67
CA LYS A 44 -2.56 15.74 2.40
C LYS A 44 -3.77 14.80 2.28
N TYR A 45 -4.39 14.47 3.41
CA TYR A 45 -5.59 13.63 3.49
C TYR A 45 -6.89 14.42 3.48
N ASP A 46 -6.85 15.76 3.41
CA ASP A 46 -8.00 16.54 3.02
C ASP A 46 -8.31 16.26 1.54
N SER A 47 -8.67 15.00 1.27
CA SER A 47 -9.31 14.64 0.03
C SER A 47 -10.62 15.42 -0.06
N LEU A 48 -11.10 15.67 -1.25
CA LEU A 48 -12.39 16.34 -1.47
C LEU A 48 -13.51 15.68 -0.64
N PHE A 49 -13.40 14.36 -0.42
CA PHE A 49 -14.35 13.57 0.34
C PHE A 49 -14.07 13.59 1.85
N ALA A 50 -12.82 13.53 2.32
CA ALA A 50 -12.51 13.60 3.74
C ALA A 50 -12.81 14.97 4.36
N GLY A 51 -12.82 16.06 3.59
CA GLY A 51 -13.30 17.35 4.02
C GLY A 51 -14.82 17.38 4.27
N TYR A 52 -15.59 16.59 3.50
CA TYR A 52 -17.06 16.54 3.59
C TYR A 52 -17.58 15.28 4.29
N PHE A 53 -16.88 14.17 4.19
CA PHE A 53 -17.26 12.85 4.71
C PHE A 53 -16.15 12.30 5.61
N ASN A 54 -15.98 12.89 6.77
CA ASN A 54 -15.11 12.37 7.81
C ASN A 54 -15.93 12.00 9.05
N LEU A 55 -15.39 11.11 9.85
CA LEU A 55 -16.03 10.67 11.09
C LEU A 55 -15.47 11.39 12.32
N LYS A 56 -14.91 12.60 12.15
CA LYS A 56 -14.38 13.41 13.23
C LYS A 56 -15.42 13.69 14.30
N GLY A 57 -16.65 13.98 13.90
CA GLY A 57 -17.76 14.22 14.84
C GLY A 57 -18.07 13.00 15.72
N LEU A 58 -17.93 11.79 15.18
CA LEU A 58 -18.08 10.55 15.95
C LEU A 58 -16.96 10.40 16.97
N VAL A 59 -15.69 10.60 16.55
CA VAL A 59 -14.52 10.49 17.45
C VAL A 59 -14.57 11.53 18.57
N GLN A 60 -15.09 12.73 18.28
CA GLN A 60 -15.27 13.81 19.26
C GLN A 60 -16.41 13.54 20.25
N ASN A 61 -17.44 12.79 19.85
CA ASN A 61 -18.50 12.33 20.76
C ASN A 61 -18.00 11.11 21.56
N LYS A 62 -17.29 11.38 22.67
CA LYS A 62 -16.65 10.34 23.47
C LYS A 62 -17.59 9.24 23.96
N SER A 63 -18.87 9.54 24.26
CA SER A 63 -19.84 8.55 24.72
C SER A 63 -20.16 7.57 23.60
N ALA A 64 -20.66 8.06 22.45
CA ALA A 64 -21.00 7.23 21.32
C ALA A 64 -19.79 6.45 20.78
N TYR A 65 -18.62 7.09 20.76
CA TYR A 65 -17.39 6.46 20.30
C TYR A 65 -16.93 5.33 21.23
N THR A 66 -17.08 5.50 22.54
CA THR A 66 -16.77 4.46 23.53
C THR A 66 -17.73 3.29 23.40
N GLU A 67 -19.02 3.54 23.16
CA GLU A 67 -20.01 2.49 22.91
C GLU A 67 -19.68 1.66 21.68
N VAL A 68 -19.28 2.29 20.58
CA VAL A 68 -18.82 1.58 19.37
C VAL A 68 -17.63 0.68 19.68
N LYS A 69 -16.59 1.20 20.36
CA LYS A 69 -15.42 0.41 20.73
C LYS A 69 -15.79 -0.78 21.62
N ASN A 70 -16.60 -0.57 22.65
CA ASN A 70 -17.02 -1.61 23.57
C ASN A 70 -17.85 -2.69 22.86
N SER A 71 -18.74 -2.29 21.95
CA SER A 71 -19.53 -3.21 21.16
C SER A 71 -18.67 -4.13 20.30
N VAL A 72 -17.62 -3.57 19.69
CA VAL A 72 -16.69 -4.33 18.84
C VAL A 72 -15.78 -5.24 19.66
N ASN A 73 -15.23 -4.76 20.78
CA ASN A 73 -14.33 -5.53 21.64
C ASN A 73 -14.97 -6.81 22.21
N ASN A 74 -16.28 -6.82 22.37
CA ASN A 74 -17.03 -7.97 22.92
C ASN A 74 -17.46 -8.97 21.84
N LEU A 75 -17.13 -8.72 20.55
CA LEU A 75 -17.57 -9.60 19.47
C LEU A 75 -16.69 -10.85 19.35
N ASN A 76 -17.34 -11.97 19.13
CA ASN A 76 -16.64 -13.18 18.73
C ASN A 76 -16.57 -13.22 17.20
N VAL A 77 -15.39 -13.00 16.64
CA VAL A 77 -15.13 -12.95 15.19
C VAL A 77 -15.66 -14.18 14.45
N ASN A 78 -15.60 -15.37 15.08
CA ASN A 78 -16.08 -16.62 14.49
C ASN A 78 -17.62 -16.72 14.39
N LYS A 79 -18.32 -15.81 15.05
CA LYS A 79 -19.81 -15.74 15.04
C LYS A 79 -20.33 -14.55 14.26
N LEU A 80 -19.47 -13.78 13.63
CA LEU A 80 -19.88 -12.62 12.84
C LEU A 80 -20.50 -13.07 11.53
N HIS A 81 -21.59 -12.39 11.15
CA HIS A 81 -22.17 -12.49 9.83
C HIS A 81 -21.46 -11.53 8.87
N SER A 82 -21.38 -11.92 7.62
CA SER A 82 -20.90 -11.04 6.56
C SER A 82 -21.84 -9.86 6.34
N THR A 83 -21.28 -8.78 5.82
CA THR A 83 -22.03 -7.57 5.47
C THR A 83 -21.78 -7.19 4.01
N LEU A 84 -22.79 -6.56 3.39
CA LEU A 84 -22.67 -6.04 2.04
C LEU A 84 -21.96 -4.68 2.05
N PRO A 85 -20.93 -4.48 1.21
CA PRO A 85 -20.34 -3.16 1.03
C PRO A 85 -21.22 -2.27 0.16
N ILE A 86 -21.07 -0.95 0.31
CA ILE A 86 -21.63 0.02 -0.63
C ILE A 86 -20.71 0.12 -1.83
N ILE A 87 -21.21 -0.24 -3.01
CA ILE A 87 -20.46 -0.18 -4.27
C ILE A 87 -20.77 1.13 -4.98
N TYR A 88 -19.72 1.88 -5.33
CA TYR A 88 -19.86 3.07 -6.16
C TYR A 88 -18.67 3.17 -7.12
N THR A 89 -18.77 4.03 -8.12
CA THR A 89 -17.72 4.19 -9.13
C THR A 89 -17.40 5.66 -9.35
N ILE A 90 -16.12 5.97 -9.56
CA ILE A 90 -15.67 7.29 -9.99
C ILE A 90 -15.07 7.22 -11.39
N PRO A 91 -15.14 8.29 -12.21
CA PRO A 91 -14.45 8.35 -13.49
C PRO A 91 -12.94 8.15 -13.31
N LYS A 92 -12.35 7.26 -14.10
CA LYS A 92 -10.90 7.06 -14.19
C LYS A 92 -10.33 7.82 -15.39
N ASP A 93 -11.02 7.73 -16.50
CA ASP A 93 -10.74 8.43 -17.74
C ASP A 93 -12.08 8.67 -18.49
N LYS A 94 -12.01 9.12 -19.76
CA LYS A 94 -13.22 9.42 -20.56
C LYS A 94 -14.16 8.21 -20.74
N ASN A 95 -13.63 6.99 -20.73
CA ASN A 95 -14.37 5.80 -21.11
C ASN A 95 -14.47 4.76 -20.00
N THR A 96 -13.68 4.89 -18.92
CA THR A 96 -13.63 3.90 -17.85
C THR A 96 -13.92 4.51 -16.48
N ARG A 97 -14.45 3.69 -15.58
CA ARG A 97 -14.74 4.05 -14.20
C ARG A 97 -14.00 3.10 -13.26
N ARG A 98 -13.56 3.65 -12.13
CA ARG A 98 -12.93 2.87 -11.07
C ARG A 98 -13.99 2.51 -10.03
N PRO A 99 -14.22 1.21 -9.77
CA PRO A 99 -15.10 0.80 -8.68
C PRO A 99 -14.43 0.99 -7.34
N PHE A 100 -15.24 1.33 -6.34
CA PHE A 100 -14.89 1.37 -4.94
C PHE A 100 -15.91 0.58 -4.14
N LYS A 101 -15.49 -0.02 -3.05
CA LYS A 101 -16.33 -0.73 -2.09
C LYS A 101 -16.14 -0.12 -0.72
N TYR A 102 -17.15 0.55 -0.17
CA TYR A 102 -17.14 0.93 1.25
C TYR A 102 -17.73 -0.19 2.08
N PRO A 103 -16.95 -0.77 3.00
CA PRO A 103 -17.48 -1.78 3.89
C PRO A 103 -18.55 -1.20 4.83
N ASN A 104 -19.38 -2.05 5.40
CA ASN A 104 -20.21 -1.66 6.51
C ASN A 104 -19.33 -1.09 7.64
N PHE A 105 -19.72 0.04 8.21
CA PHE A 105 -18.92 0.72 9.23
C PHE A 105 -18.61 -0.17 10.43
N PHE A 106 -19.54 -1.03 10.83
CA PHE A 106 -19.31 -1.92 11.95
C PHE A 106 -18.28 -3.02 11.64
N SER A 107 -18.37 -3.65 10.46
CA SER A 107 -17.36 -4.60 10.00
C SER A 107 -15.98 -3.95 9.88
N TYR A 108 -15.94 -2.71 9.39
CA TYR A 108 -14.72 -1.91 9.37
C TYR A 108 -14.14 -1.69 10.77
N CYS A 109 -14.97 -1.40 11.78
CA CYS A 109 -14.53 -1.27 13.18
C CYS A 109 -13.98 -2.58 13.75
N VAL A 110 -14.50 -3.73 13.32
CA VAL A 110 -13.94 -5.05 13.71
C VAL A 110 -12.52 -5.20 13.18
N LEU A 111 -12.27 -4.81 11.93
CA LEU A 111 -10.92 -4.79 11.37
C LEU A 111 -9.99 -3.80 12.08
N ILE A 112 -10.48 -2.62 12.47
CA ILE A 112 -9.70 -1.69 13.31
C ILE A 112 -9.27 -2.40 14.58
N ASN A 113 -10.20 -3.06 15.26
CA ASN A 113 -9.93 -3.73 16.54
C ASN A 113 -8.81 -4.77 16.41
N GLU A 114 -8.78 -5.52 15.32
CA GLU A 114 -7.70 -6.45 15.02
C GLU A 114 -6.37 -5.70 14.81
N LEU A 115 -6.35 -4.67 13.95
CA LEU A 115 -5.12 -3.96 13.59
C LEU A 115 -4.48 -3.19 14.75
N VAL A 116 -5.28 -2.70 15.71
CA VAL A 116 -4.75 -1.94 16.87
C VAL A 116 -4.37 -2.85 18.04
N SER A 117 -4.67 -4.15 17.98
CA SER A 117 -4.16 -5.10 18.98
C SER A 117 -2.63 -5.06 19.02
N ASN A 118 -2.04 -5.17 20.19
CA ASN A 118 -0.59 -5.03 20.33
C ASN A 118 0.19 -6.04 19.47
N GLU A 119 -0.29 -7.27 19.39
CA GLU A 119 0.33 -8.35 18.62
C GLU A 119 0.32 -7.99 17.12
N THR A 120 -0.86 -7.78 16.53
CA THR A 120 -1.04 -7.49 15.11
C THR A 120 -0.36 -6.18 14.72
N LYS A 121 -0.51 -5.14 15.53
CA LYS A 121 0.10 -3.84 15.29
C LYS A 121 1.62 -3.94 15.20
N ASN A 122 2.25 -4.63 16.17
CA ASN A 122 3.71 -4.76 16.20
C ASN A 122 4.22 -5.59 15.02
N GLU A 123 3.53 -6.68 14.65
CA GLU A 123 3.89 -7.49 13.49
C GLU A 123 3.84 -6.68 12.18
N ILE A 124 2.79 -5.89 11.98
CA ILE A 124 2.65 -5.02 10.80
C ILE A 124 3.74 -3.94 10.78
N ILE A 125 4.01 -3.29 11.93
CA ILE A 125 5.04 -2.25 12.04
C ILE A 125 6.42 -2.84 11.74
N GLU A 126 6.74 -3.99 12.29
CA GLU A 126 8.01 -4.68 12.04
C GLU A 126 8.18 -5.01 10.55
N ALA A 127 7.14 -5.53 9.89
CA ALA A 127 7.16 -5.80 8.46
C ALA A 127 7.43 -4.53 7.63
N PHE A 128 6.81 -3.40 8.00
CA PHE A 128 7.04 -2.12 7.31
C PHE A 128 8.44 -1.55 7.54
N ILE A 129 8.98 -1.66 8.77
CA ILE A 129 10.32 -1.18 9.10
C ILE A 129 11.37 -1.99 8.31
N ASN A 130 11.23 -3.31 8.29
CA ASN A 130 12.19 -4.21 7.66
C ASN A 130 12.11 -4.20 6.13
N ASN A 131 10.99 -3.82 5.54
CA ASN A 131 10.85 -3.73 4.09
C ASN A 131 11.54 -2.46 3.56
N LYS A 132 12.46 -2.60 2.63
CA LYS A 132 13.19 -1.48 2.00
C LYS A 132 12.71 -1.13 0.58
N HIS A 133 11.82 -1.95 0.02
CA HIS A 133 11.39 -1.82 -1.38
C HIS A 133 10.08 -1.06 -1.54
N SER A 134 9.16 -1.13 -0.57
CA SER A 134 7.90 -0.42 -0.68
C SER A 134 8.04 1.07 -0.37
N MET A 135 7.50 1.90 -1.27
CA MET A 135 7.32 3.34 -1.06
C MET A 135 5.88 3.67 -0.65
N SER A 136 4.92 2.81 -0.97
CA SER A 136 3.51 2.98 -0.60
C SER A 136 3.23 2.75 0.88
N LYS A 137 4.09 2.04 1.59
CA LYS A 137 3.98 1.81 3.05
C LYS A 137 3.91 3.09 3.89
N PHE A 138 4.28 4.21 3.33
CA PHE A 138 4.16 5.51 4.01
C PHE A 138 2.78 6.14 3.85
N PHE A 139 1.87 5.51 3.09
CA PHE A 139 0.47 5.93 2.90
C PHE A 139 0.32 7.40 2.50
N GLY A 140 1.36 7.98 1.87
CA GLY A 140 1.40 9.38 1.48
C GLY A 140 1.56 10.38 2.64
N TYR A 141 1.82 9.96 3.87
CA TYR A 141 2.09 10.87 4.99
C TYR A 141 3.42 11.61 4.80
N ASN A 142 3.43 12.88 5.19
CA ASN A 142 4.64 13.69 5.21
C ASN A 142 5.57 13.23 6.37
N PRO A 143 6.92 13.20 6.21
CA PRO A 143 7.70 13.68 5.06
C PRO A 143 7.80 12.71 3.88
N TYR A 144 7.21 11.54 3.96
CA TYR A 144 7.34 10.44 3.00
C TYR A 144 6.34 10.61 1.83
N ASN A 145 6.45 11.72 1.10
CA ASN A 145 5.55 12.08 0.02
C ASN A 145 6.08 11.64 -1.37
N PHE A 146 5.38 12.08 -2.40
CA PHE A 146 5.73 11.84 -3.80
C PHE A 146 7.17 12.24 -4.17
N GLU A 147 7.76 13.22 -3.50
CA GLU A 147 9.14 13.66 -3.74
C GLU A 147 10.15 12.57 -3.35
N VAL A 148 9.90 11.88 -2.23
CA VAL A 148 10.74 10.72 -1.83
C VAL A 148 10.61 9.60 -2.85
N THR A 149 9.41 9.33 -3.37
CA THR A 149 9.20 8.33 -4.42
C THR A 149 9.96 8.70 -5.71
N HIS A 150 9.95 9.98 -6.11
CA HIS A 150 10.73 10.44 -7.26
C HIS A 150 12.24 10.32 -7.03
N ARG A 151 12.71 10.67 -5.84
CA ARG A 151 14.14 10.50 -5.49
C ARG A 151 14.58 9.04 -5.54
N MET A 152 13.73 8.10 -5.13
CA MET A 152 14.03 6.67 -5.25
C MET A 152 14.04 6.21 -6.70
N GLN A 153 13.19 6.77 -7.57
CA GLN A 153 13.26 6.53 -9.01
C GLN A 153 14.61 6.98 -9.59
N ASP A 154 15.03 8.19 -9.24
CA ASP A 154 16.31 8.73 -9.67
C ASP A 154 17.47 7.89 -9.11
N PHE A 155 17.36 7.44 -7.86
CA PHE A 155 18.39 6.63 -7.21
C PHE A 155 18.61 5.27 -7.88
N ILE A 156 17.52 4.58 -8.24
CA ILE A 156 17.59 3.30 -8.98
C ILE A 156 18.25 3.49 -10.34
N LEU A 157 18.01 4.64 -10.99
CA LEU A 157 18.59 4.93 -12.30
C LEU A 157 20.10 5.23 -12.26
N ILE A 158 20.62 5.74 -11.14
CA ILE A 158 22.04 6.13 -11.02
C ILE A 158 22.99 4.93 -11.15
N GLY A 159 22.56 3.75 -10.77
CA GLY A 159 23.39 2.53 -10.81
C GLY A 159 23.23 1.65 -12.07
N HIS A 160 22.25 1.96 -12.96
CA HIS A 160 21.84 1.05 -14.01
C HIS A 160 21.75 1.69 -15.39
N SER A 161 21.95 0.87 -16.44
CA SER A 161 21.87 1.32 -17.83
C SER A 161 20.46 1.36 -18.38
N HIS A 162 19.54 0.63 -17.77
CA HIS A 162 18.17 0.45 -18.24
C HIS A 162 17.18 0.50 -17.10
N PHE A 163 15.94 0.87 -17.45
CA PHE A 163 14.81 0.94 -16.56
C PHE A 163 13.66 0.09 -17.11
N PHE A 164 12.99 -0.65 -16.24
CA PHE A 164 11.82 -1.44 -16.56
C PHE A 164 10.71 -1.16 -15.54
N LYS A 165 9.53 -0.81 -16.03
CA LYS A 165 8.33 -0.62 -15.22
C LYS A 165 7.26 -1.61 -15.64
N THR A 166 6.58 -2.19 -14.67
CA THR A 166 5.37 -3.00 -14.84
C THR A 166 4.39 -2.75 -13.70
N ASP A 167 3.14 -3.16 -13.85
CA ASP A 167 2.12 -3.11 -12.80
C ASP A 167 1.28 -4.40 -12.80
N PHE A 168 0.48 -4.58 -11.73
CA PHE A 168 -0.55 -5.61 -11.71
C PHE A 168 -1.85 -5.08 -12.34
N SER A 169 -2.50 -5.93 -13.14
CA SER A 169 -3.77 -5.63 -13.78
C SER A 169 -4.89 -5.58 -12.75
N THR A 170 -5.69 -4.51 -12.74
CA THR A 170 -6.87 -4.39 -11.85
C THR A 170 -6.62 -4.83 -10.40
N PHE A 171 -5.46 -4.48 -9.83
CA PHE A 171 -4.90 -5.04 -8.62
C PHE A 171 -5.92 -5.25 -7.49
N TYR A 172 -6.53 -4.19 -6.98
CA TYR A 172 -7.52 -4.31 -5.89
C TYR A 172 -8.80 -5.07 -6.28
N PRO A 173 -9.43 -4.83 -7.45
CA PRO A 173 -10.64 -5.56 -7.83
C PRO A 173 -10.42 -7.04 -8.12
N SER A 174 -9.20 -7.45 -8.49
CA SER A 174 -8.88 -8.85 -8.80
C SER A 174 -8.09 -9.56 -7.69
N PHE A 175 -7.71 -8.85 -6.64
CA PHE A 175 -6.91 -9.43 -5.57
C PHE A 175 -7.68 -10.54 -4.85
N TYR A 176 -7.10 -11.73 -4.82
CA TYR A 176 -7.70 -12.87 -4.13
C TYR A 176 -7.41 -12.76 -2.62
N THR A 177 -8.44 -12.70 -1.77
CA THR A 177 -8.25 -12.42 -0.33
C THR A 177 -7.33 -13.43 0.34
N HIS A 178 -7.43 -14.71 -0.04
CA HIS A 178 -6.54 -15.77 0.47
C HIS A 178 -5.06 -15.55 0.13
N ALA A 179 -4.74 -14.70 -0.85
CA ALA A 179 -3.36 -14.34 -1.13
C ALA A 179 -2.70 -13.60 0.05
N ILE A 180 -3.47 -12.97 0.94
CA ILE A 180 -2.96 -12.38 2.19
C ILE A 180 -2.31 -13.49 3.05
N ALA A 181 -3.04 -14.57 3.29
CA ALA A 181 -2.51 -15.71 4.04
C ALA A 181 -1.36 -16.42 3.30
N TRP A 182 -1.46 -16.53 1.95
CA TRP A 182 -0.41 -17.18 1.16
C TRP A 182 0.90 -16.42 1.16
N LEU A 183 0.84 -15.09 1.13
CA LEU A 183 2.01 -14.21 1.20
C LEU A 183 2.68 -14.29 2.57
N THR A 184 1.90 -14.18 3.63
CA THR A 184 2.42 -14.08 5.02
C THR A 184 2.90 -15.41 5.59
N MET A 185 2.32 -16.54 5.18
CA MET A 185 2.60 -17.87 5.74
C MET A 185 3.21 -18.84 4.72
N GLY A 186 3.16 -18.53 3.44
CA GLY A 186 3.41 -19.47 2.34
C GLY A 186 2.16 -20.25 1.95
N LYS A 187 1.92 -20.38 0.64
CA LYS A 187 0.68 -20.94 0.06
C LYS A 187 0.35 -22.36 0.55
N LYS A 188 1.35 -23.23 0.74
CA LYS A 188 1.13 -24.60 1.23
C LYS A 188 0.67 -24.59 2.69
N VAL A 189 1.39 -23.87 3.55
CA VAL A 189 1.06 -23.77 4.99
C VAL A 189 -0.33 -23.19 5.19
N ALA A 190 -0.66 -22.10 4.47
CA ALA A 190 -1.99 -21.47 4.55
C ALA A 190 -3.12 -22.38 4.11
N LYS A 191 -2.90 -23.26 3.12
CA LYS A 191 -3.91 -24.25 2.67
C LYS A 191 -4.08 -25.40 3.67
N ASP A 192 -2.99 -25.86 4.28
CA ASP A 192 -3.00 -26.96 5.24
C ASP A 192 -3.52 -26.50 6.63
N ASN A 193 -3.35 -25.22 6.97
CA ASN A 193 -3.77 -24.64 8.23
C ASN A 193 -4.60 -23.37 8.02
N ARG A 194 -5.92 -23.51 8.12
CA ARG A 194 -6.89 -22.41 7.99
C ARG A 194 -7.27 -21.77 9.34
N SER A 195 -6.54 -22.07 10.39
CA SER A 195 -6.82 -21.50 11.71
C SER A 195 -6.65 -19.98 11.73
N THR A 196 -7.59 -19.28 12.31
CA THR A 196 -7.53 -17.83 12.54
C THR A 196 -6.56 -17.44 13.68
N THR A 197 -5.82 -18.39 14.24
CA THR A 197 -4.68 -18.09 15.13
C THR A 197 -3.55 -17.40 14.39
N HIS A 198 -3.43 -17.62 13.09
CA HIS A 198 -2.46 -16.93 12.23
C HIS A 198 -3.03 -15.63 11.71
N LEU A 199 -2.24 -14.55 11.79
CA LEU A 199 -2.65 -13.20 11.39
C LEU A 199 -3.14 -13.15 9.93
N GLY A 200 -2.42 -13.76 8.99
CA GLY A 200 -2.81 -13.78 7.59
C GLY A 200 -4.21 -14.37 7.37
N ASN A 201 -4.56 -15.47 8.05
CA ASN A 201 -5.89 -16.08 7.98
C ASN A 201 -6.97 -15.22 8.67
N ARG A 202 -6.62 -14.54 9.78
CA ARG A 202 -7.54 -13.62 10.45
C ARG A 202 -7.88 -12.43 9.56
N LEU A 203 -6.88 -11.81 8.95
CA LEU A 203 -7.07 -10.67 8.06
C LEU A 203 -7.86 -11.05 6.81
N ASP A 204 -7.55 -12.20 6.19
CA ASP A 204 -8.31 -12.77 5.09
C ASP A 204 -9.79 -12.91 5.47
N ARG A 205 -10.08 -13.60 6.57
CA ARG A 205 -11.45 -13.81 7.05
C ARG A 205 -12.18 -12.50 7.35
N LEU A 206 -11.53 -11.53 7.96
CA LEU A 206 -12.15 -10.25 8.29
C LEU A 206 -12.47 -9.41 7.05
N ILE A 207 -11.64 -9.48 6.01
CA ILE A 207 -11.92 -8.83 4.72
C ILE A 207 -13.10 -9.52 4.01
N GLU A 208 -13.18 -10.85 4.02
CA GLU A 208 -14.33 -11.57 3.48
C GLU A 208 -15.63 -11.13 4.15
N LEU A 209 -15.63 -10.97 5.48
CA LEU A 209 -16.80 -10.52 6.23
C LEU A 209 -17.27 -9.10 5.83
N GLU A 210 -16.38 -8.25 5.36
CA GLU A 210 -16.74 -6.92 4.86
C GLU A 210 -17.41 -6.92 3.48
N GLN A 211 -17.38 -8.05 2.76
CA GLN A 211 -17.84 -8.13 1.37
C GLN A 211 -18.66 -9.39 1.07
N ASP A 212 -19.55 -9.76 1.97
CA ASP A 212 -20.50 -10.88 1.82
C ASP A 212 -19.85 -12.24 1.58
N ASN A 213 -18.71 -12.48 2.23
CA ASN A 213 -17.85 -13.66 2.05
C ASN A 213 -17.30 -13.81 0.62
N GLU A 214 -17.32 -12.76 -0.19
CA GLU A 214 -16.60 -12.78 -1.47
C GLU A 214 -15.09 -12.83 -1.23
N THR A 215 -14.41 -13.69 -1.98
CA THR A 215 -12.96 -13.86 -1.90
C THR A 215 -12.23 -13.17 -3.05
N HIS A 216 -12.96 -12.63 -4.02
CA HIS A 216 -12.43 -11.95 -5.19
C HIS A 216 -12.60 -10.44 -5.07
N GLY A 217 -11.50 -9.72 -5.20
CA GLY A 217 -11.41 -8.30 -4.94
C GLY A 217 -11.41 -8.00 -3.43
N ILE A 218 -11.04 -6.79 -3.12
CA ILE A 218 -10.97 -6.28 -1.75
C ILE A 218 -11.64 -4.90 -1.69
N PRO A 219 -12.21 -4.51 -0.53
CA PRO A 219 -12.79 -3.20 -0.35
C PRO A 219 -11.73 -2.10 -0.59
N THR A 220 -12.01 -1.16 -1.46
CA THR A 220 -11.10 -0.06 -1.81
C THR A 220 -11.68 1.28 -1.41
N GLY A 221 -10.82 2.23 -1.06
CA GLY A 221 -11.21 3.57 -0.65
C GLY A 221 -11.10 3.80 0.86
N ASN A 222 -10.55 2.85 1.61
CA ASN A 222 -10.26 2.99 3.02
C ASN A 222 -8.78 2.70 3.34
N LEU A 223 -8.29 3.21 4.47
CA LEU A 223 -6.89 3.09 4.86
C LEU A 223 -6.54 1.69 5.38
N ILE A 224 -7.48 1.01 6.02
CA ILE A 224 -7.22 -0.32 6.60
C ILE A 224 -6.88 -1.32 5.52
N THR A 225 -7.67 -1.38 4.46
CA THR A 225 -7.38 -2.25 3.32
C THR A 225 -5.99 -1.95 2.73
N ASN A 226 -5.64 -0.65 2.62
CA ASN A 226 -4.30 -0.27 2.15
C ASN A 226 -3.20 -0.78 3.09
N ILE A 227 -3.39 -0.69 4.40
CA ILE A 227 -2.43 -1.21 5.40
C ILE A 227 -2.28 -2.72 5.28
N ILE A 228 -3.39 -3.47 5.22
CA ILE A 228 -3.37 -4.93 5.15
C ILE A 228 -2.71 -5.42 3.86
N ILE A 229 -3.07 -4.84 2.73
CA ILE A 229 -2.47 -5.22 1.45
C ILE A 229 -1.00 -4.84 1.39
N GLU A 230 -0.65 -3.68 1.91
CA GLU A 230 0.75 -3.27 1.97
C GLU A 230 1.57 -4.19 2.88
N TYR A 231 1.00 -4.60 4.02
CA TYR A 231 1.61 -5.61 4.89
C TYR A 231 1.84 -6.94 4.14
N ALA A 232 0.83 -7.48 3.47
CA ALA A 232 0.98 -8.71 2.70
C ALA A 232 2.02 -8.56 1.57
N MET A 233 2.04 -7.42 0.89
CA MET A 233 2.97 -7.16 -0.21
C MET A 233 4.43 -6.95 0.24
N THR A 234 4.70 -6.70 1.53
CA THR A 234 6.09 -6.73 2.03
C THR A 234 6.73 -8.11 1.92
N PHE A 235 5.95 -9.17 2.05
CA PHE A 235 6.41 -10.55 1.84
C PHE A 235 6.64 -10.86 0.36
N PHE A 236 5.79 -10.33 -0.54
CA PHE A 236 6.04 -10.38 -1.97
C PHE A 236 7.38 -9.72 -2.33
N ASP A 237 7.63 -8.53 -1.80
CA ASP A 237 8.89 -7.80 -2.02
C ASP A 237 10.10 -8.61 -1.55
N SER A 238 10.01 -9.27 -0.39
CA SER A 238 11.08 -10.12 0.15
C SER A 238 11.33 -11.35 -0.73
N GLU A 239 10.30 -11.99 -1.25
CA GLU A 239 10.46 -13.11 -2.19
C GLU A 239 11.04 -12.66 -3.54
N LEU A 240 10.64 -11.49 -4.03
CA LEU A 240 11.20 -10.92 -5.25
C LEU A 240 12.68 -10.56 -5.07
N GLU A 241 13.05 -9.96 -3.94
CA GLU A 241 14.45 -9.71 -3.57
C GLU A 241 15.26 -11.00 -3.56
N ASN A 242 14.74 -12.05 -2.93
CA ASN A 242 15.39 -13.36 -2.88
C ASN A 242 15.55 -13.98 -4.28
N ALA A 243 14.55 -13.82 -5.15
CA ALA A 243 14.62 -14.34 -6.53
C ALA A 243 15.66 -13.58 -7.40
N LEU A 244 15.99 -12.34 -7.03
CA LEU A 244 16.92 -11.46 -7.74
C LEU A 244 18.29 -11.30 -7.06
N LYS A 245 18.54 -11.98 -5.93
CA LYS A 245 19.76 -11.81 -5.11
C LYS A 245 21.09 -12.02 -5.85
N GLU A 246 21.08 -12.84 -6.93
CA GLU A 246 22.26 -13.12 -7.75
C GLU A 246 22.35 -12.23 -8.99
N THR A 247 21.70 -11.08 -8.95
CA THR A 247 21.73 -10.08 -10.01
C THR A 247 22.20 -8.73 -9.47
N THR A 248 22.45 -7.79 -10.37
CA THR A 248 22.71 -6.40 -10.01
C THR A 248 21.44 -5.54 -10.09
N VAL A 249 20.27 -6.16 -10.02
CA VAL A 249 18.97 -5.49 -10.16
C VAL A 249 18.58 -4.82 -8.85
N ASP A 250 18.23 -3.55 -8.93
CA ASP A 250 17.52 -2.84 -7.87
C ASP A 250 16.05 -2.65 -8.22
N PHE A 251 15.18 -2.68 -7.23
CA PHE A 251 13.76 -2.40 -7.46
C PHE A 251 13.12 -1.67 -6.28
N TYR A 252 12.02 -0.99 -6.57
CA TYR A 252 11.07 -0.51 -5.57
C TYR A 252 9.64 -0.69 -6.08
N ARG A 253 8.70 -0.73 -5.15
CA ARG A 253 7.26 -0.87 -5.44
C ARG A 253 6.48 0.33 -4.87
N TYR A 254 5.49 0.77 -5.64
CA TYR A 254 4.50 1.73 -5.19
C TYR A 254 3.10 1.17 -5.48
N VAL A 255 2.47 0.58 -4.47
CA VAL A 255 1.20 -0.18 -4.55
C VAL A 255 1.34 -1.35 -5.53
N ASP A 256 0.75 -1.23 -6.72
CA ASP A 256 0.80 -2.21 -7.81
C ASP A 256 1.90 -1.94 -8.84
N ASP A 257 2.43 -0.73 -8.88
CA ASP A 257 3.53 -0.35 -9.77
C ASP A 257 4.89 -0.86 -9.24
N ILE A 258 5.64 -1.61 -10.05
CA ILE A 258 6.98 -2.10 -9.71
C ILE A 258 7.99 -1.54 -10.72
N TYR A 259 9.08 -1.03 -10.18
CA TYR A 259 10.12 -0.32 -10.92
C TYR A 259 11.45 -1.01 -10.71
N PHE A 260 12.18 -1.28 -11.80
CA PHE A 260 13.46 -1.97 -11.79
C PHE A 260 14.54 -1.15 -12.50
N GLY A 261 15.73 -1.08 -11.89
CA GLY A 261 16.97 -0.72 -12.55
C GLY A 261 17.76 -2.00 -12.89
N TYR A 262 18.29 -2.10 -14.09
CA TYR A 262 19.05 -3.26 -14.54
C TYR A 262 20.09 -2.87 -15.60
N SER A 263 21.12 -3.70 -15.81
CA SER A 263 22.19 -3.37 -16.74
C SER A 263 22.32 -4.34 -17.91
N THR A 264 21.87 -5.59 -17.78
CA THR A 264 22.03 -6.63 -18.81
C THR A 264 20.70 -7.20 -19.30
N SER A 265 20.70 -7.75 -20.49
CA SER A 265 19.51 -8.49 -21.01
C SER A 265 19.20 -9.73 -20.18
N GLU A 266 20.22 -10.33 -19.55
CA GLU A 266 20.04 -11.47 -18.65
C GLU A 266 19.29 -11.07 -17.39
N ASP A 267 19.63 -9.91 -16.79
CA ASP A 267 18.90 -9.36 -15.64
C ASP A 267 17.42 -9.14 -15.97
N LEU A 268 17.14 -8.59 -17.16
CA LEU A 268 15.74 -8.39 -17.59
C LEU A 268 14.98 -9.71 -17.71
N LEU A 269 15.62 -10.79 -18.19
CA LEU A 269 15.00 -12.10 -18.26
C LEU A 269 14.74 -12.68 -16.87
N LYS A 270 15.68 -12.49 -15.93
CA LYS A 270 15.51 -12.90 -14.52
C LYS A 270 14.38 -12.15 -13.86
N ILE A 271 14.29 -10.81 -14.04
CA ILE A 271 13.16 -10.00 -13.56
C ILE A 271 11.81 -10.56 -14.04
N LYS A 272 11.69 -10.76 -15.36
CA LYS A 272 10.43 -11.25 -15.94
C LYS A 272 10.06 -12.63 -15.42
N LYS A 273 11.03 -13.54 -15.31
CA LYS A 273 10.82 -14.89 -14.79
C LYS A 273 10.41 -14.87 -13.32
N ALA A 274 11.07 -14.07 -12.49
CA ALA A 274 10.74 -13.92 -11.08
C ALA A 274 9.32 -13.36 -10.90
N LEU A 275 8.97 -12.29 -11.59
CA LEU A 275 7.64 -11.70 -11.56
C LEU A 275 6.55 -12.69 -12.01
N GLN A 276 6.77 -13.40 -13.13
CA GLN A 276 5.81 -14.37 -13.63
C GLN A 276 5.58 -15.51 -12.64
N ASN A 277 6.64 -16.03 -12.03
CA ASN A 277 6.56 -17.10 -11.05
C ASN A 277 5.79 -16.64 -9.79
N LEU A 278 6.08 -15.45 -9.30
CA LEU A 278 5.39 -14.89 -8.12
C LEU A 278 3.93 -14.54 -8.42
N ALA A 279 3.66 -13.97 -9.60
CA ALA A 279 2.31 -13.68 -10.04
C ALA A 279 1.43 -14.94 -10.09
N VAL A 280 1.94 -16.02 -10.71
CA VAL A 280 1.24 -17.33 -10.73
C VAL A 280 1.10 -17.91 -9.32
N LYS A 281 2.15 -17.82 -8.49
CA LYS A 281 2.13 -18.34 -7.11
C LYS A 281 1.03 -17.70 -6.27
N TYR A 282 0.81 -16.40 -6.41
CA TYR A 282 -0.08 -15.60 -5.56
C TYR A 282 -1.39 -15.18 -6.25
N ASP A 283 -1.65 -15.72 -7.45
CA ASP A 283 -2.84 -15.41 -8.22
C ASP A 283 -2.98 -13.93 -8.55
N LEU A 284 -1.86 -13.31 -8.93
CA LEU A 284 -1.76 -11.93 -9.38
C LEU A 284 -1.61 -11.87 -10.89
N GLU A 285 -2.24 -10.91 -11.54
CA GLU A 285 -2.16 -10.74 -13.00
C GLU A 285 -1.24 -9.58 -13.38
N LEU A 286 -0.17 -9.86 -14.11
CA LEU A 286 0.73 -8.83 -14.63
C LEU A 286 0.11 -8.10 -15.83
N ASN A 287 0.20 -6.80 -15.84
CA ASN A 287 -0.30 -5.96 -16.93
C ASN A 287 0.71 -5.87 -18.08
N ASN A 288 0.58 -6.76 -19.06
CA ASN A 288 1.47 -6.81 -20.23
C ASN A 288 1.34 -5.59 -21.17
N LYS A 289 0.29 -4.77 -21.03
CA LYS A 289 0.03 -3.61 -21.91
C LYS A 289 0.76 -2.34 -21.46
N LYS A 290 1.17 -2.26 -20.20
CA LYS A 290 1.81 -1.07 -19.61
C LYS A 290 3.31 -1.23 -19.36
N VAL A 291 3.92 -2.21 -19.98
CA VAL A 291 5.35 -2.44 -19.87
C VAL A 291 6.12 -1.27 -20.51
N THR A 292 6.85 -0.53 -19.70
CA THR A 292 7.72 0.54 -20.18
C THR A 292 9.18 0.13 -20.01
N LYS A 293 9.95 0.22 -21.11
CA LYS A 293 11.41 0.07 -21.10
C LYS A 293 12.00 1.39 -21.55
N ILE A 294 12.89 1.95 -20.76
CA ILE A 294 13.55 3.22 -21.08
C ILE A 294 15.06 2.98 -20.96
N SER A 295 15.81 3.41 -21.96
CA SER A 295 17.28 3.40 -21.86
C SER A 295 17.77 4.67 -21.17
N TYR A 296 18.95 4.61 -20.57
CA TYR A 296 19.62 5.76 -19.94
C TYR A 296 19.72 6.96 -20.89
N ASN A 297 20.00 6.71 -22.18
CA ASN A 297 20.11 7.76 -23.21
C ASN A 297 18.78 8.50 -23.46
N GLU A 298 17.65 7.86 -23.23
CA GLU A 298 16.32 8.48 -23.38
C GLU A 298 15.96 9.30 -22.14
N ILE A 299 16.43 8.90 -20.96
CA ILE A 299 16.23 9.63 -19.70
C ILE A 299 17.07 10.90 -19.67
N ASN A 300 18.31 10.83 -20.17
CA ASN A 300 19.24 11.96 -20.21
C ASN A 300 18.76 13.12 -21.12
N ARG A 301 17.80 12.89 -22.00
CA ARG A 301 17.13 13.95 -22.77
C ARG A 301 16.10 14.73 -21.95
N SER A 302 15.67 14.22 -20.79
CA SER A 302 14.84 14.99 -19.86
C SER A 302 15.75 15.73 -18.88
N SER A 303 15.77 17.07 -18.95
CA SER A 303 16.63 18.01 -18.19
C SER A 303 16.68 17.85 -16.66
N LYS A 304 15.94 16.92 -16.08
CA LYS A 304 15.80 16.73 -14.62
C LYS A 304 17.02 16.04 -13.98
N LEU A 305 17.60 15.03 -14.64
CA LEU A 305 18.75 14.30 -14.10
C LEU A 305 20.01 15.19 -14.08
N ILE A 306 20.20 15.99 -15.13
CA ILE A 306 21.31 16.96 -15.22
C ILE A 306 21.19 17.99 -14.10
N ASN A 307 19.99 18.52 -13.85
CA ASN A 307 19.77 19.47 -12.76
C ASN A 307 19.98 18.85 -11.38
N TYR A 308 19.67 17.56 -11.20
CA TYR A 308 19.90 16.82 -9.96
C TYR A 308 21.40 16.58 -9.72
N LEU A 309 22.15 16.15 -10.74
CA LEU A 309 23.60 15.98 -10.66
C LEU A 309 24.31 17.31 -10.39
N ILE A 310 23.89 18.39 -11.05
CA ILE A 310 24.39 19.75 -10.78
C ILE A 310 24.10 20.15 -9.33
N HIS A 311 22.90 19.84 -8.81
CA HIS A 311 22.55 20.17 -7.43
C HIS A 311 23.39 19.40 -6.40
N ILE A 312 23.65 18.10 -6.63
CA ILE A 312 24.55 17.30 -5.78
C ILE A 312 25.99 17.86 -5.85
N MET A 313 26.49 18.15 -7.04
CA MET A 313 27.84 18.73 -7.19
C MET A 313 27.96 20.07 -6.48
N LEU A 314 26.95 20.93 -6.57
CA LEU A 314 26.90 22.21 -5.88
C LEU A 314 26.79 22.09 -4.35
N GLN A 315 26.12 21.06 -3.85
CA GLN A 315 26.09 20.78 -2.40
C GLN A 315 27.43 20.26 -1.90
N GLN A 316 28.07 19.39 -2.65
CA GLN A 316 29.43 18.91 -2.30
C GLN A 316 30.49 20.03 -2.34
N MET A 317 30.36 20.96 -3.28
CA MET A 317 31.26 22.14 -3.34
C MET A 317 31.03 23.16 -2.22
N LYS A 318 29.89 23.16 -1.56
CA LYS A 318 29.61 24.03 -0.40
C LYS A 318 30.03 23.42 0.94
N SER A 319 30.47 22.16 0.96
CA SER A 319 30.97 21.45 2.13
C SER A 319 32.51 21.44 2.21
N PHE A 320 33.18 22.12 1.31
CA PHE A 320 34.59 22.50 1.33
C PHE A 320 34.69 24.03 1.53
#